data_cdd538f7aecdde2d29386c6bc70d6238
#
_entry.id   cdd538f7aecdde2d29386c6bc70d6238
#
_cell.length_a   1.000
_cell.length_b   1.000
_cell.length_c   1.000
_cell.angle_alpha   90.00
_cell.angle_beta   90.00
_cell.angle_gamma   90.00
#
_symmetry.space_group_name_H-M   'P 1'
#
loop_
_entity.id
_entity.type
_entity.pdbx_description
1 polymer ?
#
loop_
_entity_poly.entity_id
_entity_poly.type
_entity_poly.pdbx_seq_one_letter_code
_entity_poly.pdbx_strand_id
1 'polypeptide(L)'
;MGGCNRCLKINPVNTCNATWYTCATGVGTGIVSLPHISEKNNFIFLTVGLVLLLFIGSVLEYIPGDYGPRIVQAATISFIMITALGQKGQHTRLVVNIIFVLVMTLVVVAGAVLDNAGFSYAHLILLLCFFIWMTKLLLYQVLFTGAVDGNKIVGAICIYLLLAMIWAMLYLLIAEALPGSFNGVPQASWLENFSTATYFSFVTITTLGYGDILPVSPLARFLVTMEAIVGVFYMAIVVASLIGVRLSGGSTAHD
;
A
#
# COMPACT_ATOMS: atom_id res chain seq x y z
N MET A 1 -21.67 21.23 51.60
CA MET A 1 -20.45 20.68 52.19
C MET A 1 -20.58 19.17 52.27
N GLY A 2 -19.78 18.43 51.54
CA GLY A 2 -19.83 16.97 51.50
C GLY A 2 -19.02 16.46 50.35
N GLY A 3 -17.66 16.37 50.53
CA GLY A 3 -16.73 15.88 49.54
C GLY A 3 -16.91 14.38 49.28
N CYS A 4 -16.91 13.99 48.05
CA CYS A 4 -16.84 12.60 47.62
C CYS A 4 -15.42 12.32 47.12
N ASN A 5 -14.52 11.95 48.07
CA ASN A 5 -13.22 11.37 47.75
C ASN A 5 -13.36 9.85 47.84
N ARG A 6 -13.49 9.20 46.69
CA ARG A 6 -13.07 7.80 46.51
C ARG A 6 -13.08 7.44 44.99
N CYS A 7 -11.95 7.64 44.35
CA CYS A 7 -11.64 6.92 43.10
C CYS A 7 -11.20 5.50 43.48
N LEU A 8 -12.03 4.51 43.25
CA LEU A 8 -11.64 3.11 43.38
C LEU A 8 -10.91 2.68 42.12
N LYS A 9 -9.64 2.41 42.30
CA LYS A 9 -8.75 1.81 41.30
C LYS A 9 -9.11 0.31 41.22
N ILE A 10 -9.87 -0.07 40.20
CA ILE A 10 -10.13 -1.48 39.93
C ILE A 10 -8.93 -1.99 39.12
N ASN A 11 -8.22 -2.97 39.70
CA ASN A 11 -7.10 -3.66 39.09
C ASN A 11 -7.65 -4.60 37.99
N PRO A 12 -7.28 -4.42 36.71
CA PRO A 12 -7.67 -5.37 35.67
C PRO A 12 -6.62 -6.45 35.55
N VAL A 13 -6.96 -7.64 35.99
CA VAL A 13 -6.34 -8.86 35.47
C VAL A 13 -6.94 -9.08 34.08
N ASN A 14 -6.09 -9.00 33.06
CA ASN A 14 -6.33 -9.44 31.70
C ASN A 14 -7.48 -8.81 30.91
N THR A 15 -7.29 -7.61 30.36
CA THR A 15 -7.72 -7.26 28.98
C THR A 15 -7.10 -5.94 28.53
N CYS A 16 -6.66 -5.88 27.27
CA CYS A 16 -5.97 -4.77 26.62
C CYS A 16 -6.72 -3.43 26.66
N ASN A 17 -5.96 -2.39 27.05
CA ASN A 17 -6.12 -0.98 26.69
C ASN A 17 -7.54 -0.42 26.43
N ALA A 18 -8.22 -0.04 27.52
CA ALA A 18 -9.17 1.05 27.51
C ALA A 18 -9.26 1.64 28.93
N THR A 19 -8.60 2.76 29.16
CA THR A 19 -8.79 3.57 30.37
C THR A 19 -10.14 4.30 30.24
N TRP A 20 -11.15 3.78 30.91
CA TRP A 20 -12.42 4.47 31.07
C TRP A 20 -12.38 5.33 32.33
N TYR A 21 -12.42 6.64 32.16
CA TYR A 21 -12.76 7.56 33.25
C TYR A 21 -14.24 7.90 33.16
N THR A 22 -15.08 7.36 34.04
CA THR A 22 -16.44 7.84 34.22
C THR A 22 -16.44 8.91 35.30
N CYS A 23 -16.50 10.18 34.93
CA CYS A 23 -16.94 11.24 35.80
C CYS A 23 -18.48 11.37 35.64
N ALA A 24 -19.20 11.00 36.68
CA ALA A 24 -20.63 11.29 36.76
C ALA A 24 -20.83 12.74 37.19
N THR A 25 -21.15 13.62 36.23
CA THR A 25 -21.81 14.90 36.51
C THR A 25 -23.03 14.98 35.60
N GLY A 26 -24.20 14.95 36.20
CA GLY A 26 -25.47 15.12 35.49
C GLY A 26 -25.58 16.50 34.89
N VAL A 27 -25.64 16.58 33.60
CA VAL A 27 -26.42 17.45 32.71
C VAL A 27 -26.11 16.95 31.30
N GLY A 28 -27.14 16.56 30.55
CA GLY A 28 -27.01 15.98 29.23
C GLY A 28 -26.48 16.99 28.21
N THR A 29 -25.24 16.79 27.77
CA THR A 29 -24.75 17.28 26.47
C THR A 29 -24.36 16.04 25.70
N GLY A 30 -25.17 15.70 24.70
CA GLY A 30 -24.84 14.63 23.76
C GLY A 30 -23.56 14.95 23.03
N ILE A 31 -22.44 14.38 23.48
CA ILE A 31 -21.20 14.34 22.71
C ILE A 31 -21.45 13.33 21.59
N VAL A 32 -21.65 13.84 20.39
CA VAL A 32 -21.58 13.05 19.18
C VAL A 32 -20.17 12.48 19.13
N SER A 33 -20.00 11.25 19.59
CA SER A 33 -18.78 10.50 19.41
C SER A 33 -18.62 10.27 17.91
N LEU A 34 -17.73 11.04 17.28
CA LEU A 34 -17.23 10.69 15.95
C LEU A 34 -16.75 9.23 16.02
N PRO A 35 -17.09 8.39 15.03
CA PRO A 35 -16.72 7.00 15.05
C PRO A 35 -15.18 6.94 15.20
N HIS A 36 -14.73 6.36 16.30
CA HIS A 36 -13.33 6.06 16.53
C HIS A 36 -12.94 5.06 15.44
N ILE A 37 -12.26 5.55 14.37
CA ILE A 37 -11.69 4.68 13.34
C ILE A 37 -10.63 3.88 14.08
N SER A 38 -11.01 2.67 14.46
CA SER A 38 -10.16 1.71 15.16
C SER A 38 -8.90 1.47 14.31
N GLU A 39 -7.76 1.29 14.95
CA GLU A 39 -6.48 0.88 14.31
C GLU A 39 -6.66 -0.38 13.43
N LYS A 40 -7.73 -1.13 13.62
CA LYS A 40 -8.11 -2.32 12.85
C LYS A 40 -8.43 -2.06 11.37
N ASN A 41 -8.76 -0.85 10.95
CA ASN A 41 -9.26 -0.59 9.59
C ASN A 41 -8.20 -0.01 8.63
N ASN A 42 -6.97 0.24 9.09
CA ASN A 42 -5.94 0.90 8.27
C ASN A 42 -5.55 0.09 7.02
N PHE A 43 -5.49 -1.24 7.11
CA PHE A 43 -5.16 -2.11 5.97
C PHE A 43 -6.24 -2.13 4.90
N ILE A 44 -7.53 -2.07 5.31
CA ILE A 44 -8.66 -2.05 4.38
C ILE A 44 -8.61 -0.77 3.53
N PHE A 45 -8.40 0.39 4.15
CA PHE A 45 -8.30 1.66 3.41
C PHE A 45 -7.13 1.65 2.42
N LEU A 46 -5.99 1.11 2.83
CA LEU A 46 -4.83 1.01 1.96
C LEU A 46 -5.08 0.07 0.78
N THR A 47 -5.68 -1.10 1.04
CA THR A 47 -6.03 -2.07 0.00
C THR A 47 -7.04 -1.50 -0.98
N VAL A 48 -8.10 -0.84 -0.48
CA VAL A 48 -9.10 -0.18 -1.32
C VAL A 48 -8.47 0.94 -2.14
N GLY A 49 -7.62 1.77 -1.53
CA GLY A 49 -6.88 2.83 -2.25
C GLY A 49 -6.00 2.27 -3.36
N LEU A 50 -5.33 1.15 -3.12
CA LEU A 50 -4.49 0.48 -4.12
C LEU A 50 -5.33 -0.11 -5.26
N VAL A 51 -6.44 -0.78 -4.95
CA VAL A 51 -7.38 -1.30 -5.97
C VAL A 51 -7.98 -0.17 -6.81
N LEU A 52 -8.32 0.95 -6.17
CA LEU A 52 -8.78 2.14 -6.90
C LEU A 52 -7.70 2.73 -7.80
N LEU A 53 -6.44 2.76 -7.35
CA LEU A 53 -5.32 3.20 -8.18
C LEU A 53 -5.15 2.32 -9.42
N LEU A 54 -5.24 1.00 -9.26
CA LEU A 54 -5.20 0.03 -10.35
C LEU A 54 -6.37 0.22 -11.32
N PHE A 55 -7.58 0.40 -10.79
CA PHE A 55 -8.78 0.63 -11.59
C PHE A 55 -8.68 1.93 -12.39
N ILE A 56 -8.26 3.02 -11.76
CA ILE A 56 -8.05 4.30 -12.43
C ILE A 56 -7.01 4.15 -13.54
N GLY A 57 -5.86 3.51 -13.26
CA GLY A 57 -4.82 3.24 -14.25
C GLY A 57 -5.36 2.52 -15.48
N SER A 58 -6.17 1.48 -15.29
CA SER A 58 -6.76 0.70 -16.38
C SER A 58 -7.81 1.48 -17.19
N VAL A 59 -8.65 2.27 -16.53
CA VAL A 59 -9.71 3.06 -17.22
C VAL A 59 -9.12 4.20 -18.04
N LEU A 60 -7.98 4.75 -17.61
CA LEU A 60 -7.35 5.89 -18.28
C LEU A 60 -6.84 5.57 -19.71
N GLU A 61 -6.58 4.29 -19.99
CA GLU A 61 -6.20 3.84 -21.33
C GLU A 61 -7.29 4.13 -22.39
N TYR A 62 -8.56 4.28 -21.97
CA TYR A 62 -9.68 4.60 -22.83
C TYR A 62 -9.89 6.12 -23.03
N ILE A 63 -9.16 6.97 -22.30
CA ILE A 63 -9.33 8.43 -22.40
C ILE A 63 -8.33 8.97 -23.43
N PRO A 64 -8.79 9.42 -24.62
CA PRO A 64 -7.90 9.95 -25.64
C PRO A 64 -7.33 11.32 -25.23
N GLY A 65 -6.05 11.55 -25.51
CA GLY A 65 -5.38 12.85 -25.37
C GLY A 65 -4.43 12.94 -24.16
N ASP A 66 -3.83 14.11 -23.97
CA ASP A 66 -2.79 14.40 -22.96
C ASP A 66 -3.28 14.36 -21.49
N TYR A 67 -4.54 14.01 -21.27
CA TYR A 67 -5.11 13.96 -19.91
C TYR A 67 -4.72 12.69 -19.15
N GLY A 68 -4.51 11.57 -19.85
CA GLY A 68 -4.16 10.28 -19.23
C GLY A 68 -2.95 10.36 -18.28
N PRO A 69 -1.77 10.84 -18.75
CA PRO A 69 -0.59 10.99 -17.90
C PRO A 69 -0.79 11.88 -16.68
N ARG A 70 -1.52 12.99 -16.82
CA ARG A 70 -1.83 13.92 -15.72
C ARG A 70 -2.73 13.28 -14.65
N ILE A 71 -3.67 12.46 -15.08
CA ILE A 71 -4.57 11.77 -14.15
C ILE A 71 -3.81 10.66 -13.41
N VAL A 72 -2.90 9.93 -14.05
CA VAL A 72 -2.03 8.96 -13.37
C VAL A 72 -1.19 9.65 -12.30
N GLN A 73 -0.59 10.80 -12.61
CA GLN A 73 0.16 11.59 -11.63
C GLN A 73 -0.71 12.04 -10.45
N ALA A 74 -1.91 12.57 -10.74
CA ALA A 74 -2.85 13.00 -9.70
C ALA A 74 -3.35 11.80 -8.85
N ALA A 75 -3.59 10.65 -9.47
CA ALA A 75 -4.01 9.43 -8.77
C ALA A 75 -2.93 8.89 -7.84
N THR A 76 -1.66 8.87 -8.28
CA THR A 76 -0.53 8.44 -7.44
C THR A 76 -0.31 9.37 -6.25
N ILE A 77 -0.36 10.69 -6.44
CA ILE A 77 -0.25 11.68 -5.35
C ILE A 77 -1.44 11.54 -4.38
N SER A 78 -2.65 11.38 -4.90
CA SER A 78 -3.86 11.17 -4.09
C SER A 78 -3.78 9.89 -3.27
N PHE A 79 -3.26 8.81 -3.86
CA PHE A 79 -3.03 7.54 -3.16
C PHE A 79 -2.06 7.72 -1.98
N ILE A 80 -0.92 8.41 -2.18
CA ILE A 80 0.05 8.69 -1.13
C ILE A 80 -0.59 9.55 -0.02
N MET A 81 -1.41 10.53 -0.38
CA MET A 81 -2.12 11.38 0.58
C MET A 81 -3.15 10.58 1.40
N ILE A 82 -3.94 9.72 0.76
CA ILE A 82 -4.91 8.84 1.46
C ILE A 82 -4.19 7.93 2.45
N THR A 83 -3.05 7.35 2.07
CA THR A 83 -2.25 6.51 2.95
C THR A 83 -1.67 7.27 4.14
N ALA A 84 -1.29 8.54 3.95
CA ALA A 84 -0.83 9.42 5.02
C ALA A 84 -1.94 9.72 6.04
N LEU A 85 -3.16 9.99 5.57
CA LEU A 85 -4.32 10.27 6.43
C LEU A 85 -4.82 9.03 7.20
N GLY A 86 -4.65 7.83 6.63
CA GLY A 86 -5.05 6.57 7.24
C GLY A 86 -4.18 6.16 8.45
N GLN A 87 -2.97 6.69 8.59
CA GLN A 87 -2.00 6.31 9.64
C GLN A 87 -2.08 7.20 10.89
N LYS A 88 -3.29 7.40 11.43
CA LYS A 88 -3.49 8.16 12.67
C LYS A 88 -2.79 7.47 13.86
N GLY A 89 -1.96 8.22 14.59
CA GLY A 89 -1.35 7.78 15.86
C GLY A 89 0.17 7.62 15.84
N GLN A 90 0.84 7.68 14.70
CA GLN A 90 2.31 7.65 14.63
C GLN A 90 2.85 8.89 13.89
N HIS A 91 3.17 9.91 14.66
CA HIS A 91 3.64 11.21 14.15
C HIS A 91 4.79 11.08 13.14
N THR A 92 5.76 10.20 13.39
CA THR A 92 6.91 9.99 12.51
C THR A 92 6.51 9.46 11.12
N ARG A 93 5.58 8.50 11.05
CA ARG A 93 5.12 7.94 9.77
C ARG A 93 4.32 8.96 8.95
N LEU A 94 3.48 9.74 9.64
CA LEU A 94 2.72 10.81 9.04
C LEU A 94 3.65 11.87 8.43
N VAL A 95 4.70 12.29 9.16
CA VAL A 95 5.70 13.25 8.67
C VAL A 95 6.42 12.71 7.43
N VAL A 96 6.86 11.45 7.43
CA VAL A 96 7.53 10.83 6.27
C VAL A 96 6.61 10.81 5.05
N ASN A 97 5.34 10.42 5.21
CA ASN A 97 4.38 10.41 4.10
C ASN A 97 4.09 11.82 3.58
N ILE A 98 3.98 12.82 4.45
CA ILE A 98 3.84 14.23 4.03
C ILE A 98 5.06 14.69 3.22
N ILE A 99 6.27 14.32 3.66
CA ILE A 99 7.50 14.62 2.91
C ILE A 99 7.44 13.98 1.52
N PHE A 100 7.01 12.70 1.40
CA PHE A 100 6.84 12.06 0.09
C PHE A 100 5.85 12.83 -0.79
N VAL A 101 4.69 13.23 -0.26
CA VAL A 101 3.69 14.03 -1.01
C VAL A 101 4.29 15.35 -1.50
N LEU A 102 4.98 16.07 -0.62
CA LEU A 102 5.58 17.37 -0.95
C LEU A 102 6.67 17.23 -2.02
N VAL A 103 7.58 16.27 -1.86
CA VAL A 103 8.67 16.03 -2.83
C VAL A 103 8.10 15.57 -4.16
N MET A 104 7.13 14.66 -4.18
CA MET A 104 6.45 14.22 -5.40
C MET A 104 5.78 15.38 -6.13
N THR A 105 5.01 16.20 -5.41
CA THR A 105 4.33 17.36 -5.98
C THR A 105 5.35 18.35 -6.55
N LEU A 106 6.46 18.60 -5.83
CA LEU A 106 7.53 19.48 -6.30
C LEU A 106 8.17 18.95 -7.59
N VAL A 107 8.46 17.64 -7.67
CA VAL A 107 9.06 17.02 -8.86
C VAL A 107 8.11 17.11 -10.06
N VAL A 108 6.81 16.85 -9.86
CA VAL A 108 5.80 16.95 -10.93
C VAL A 108 5.69 18.39 -11.44
N VAL A 109 5.61 19.37 -10.54
CA VAL A 109 5.53 20.80 -10.91
C VAL A 109 6.82 21.26 -11.60
N ALA A 110 7.98 20.88 -11.08
CA ALA A 110 9.27 21.21 -11.69
C ALA A 110 9.40 20.60 -13.09
N GLY A 111 8.95 19.36 -13.29
CA GLY A 111 8.92 18.70 -14.59
C GLY A 111 8.02 19.43 -15.60
N ALA A 112 6.86 19.90 -15.15
CA ALA A 112 5.92 20.65 -15.98
C ALA A 112 6.44 22.05 -16.38
N VAL A 113 7.27 22.67 -15.52
CA VAL A 113 7.81 24.03 -15.75
C VAL A 113 9.09 23.97 -16.58
N LEU A 114 9.97 22.98 -16.33
CA LEU A 114 11.31 22.91 -16.92
C LEU A 114 11.36 22.02 -18.16
N ASP A 115 10.28 21.32 -18.48
CA ASP A 115 10.14 20.41 -19.63
C ASP A 115 11.35 19.46 -19.82
N ASN A 116 11.80 18.87 -18.71
CA ASN A 116 12.99 18.03 -18.68
C ASN A 116 12.64 16.57 -18.30
N ALA A 117 13.02 15.63 -19.17
CA ALA A 117 12.80 14.17 -18.96
C ALA A 117 13.37 13.65 -17.63
N GLY A 118 14.42 14.29 -17.08
CA GLY A 118 14.99 13.90 -15.78
C GLY A 118 13.98 13.93 -14.62
N PHE A 119 13.00 14.84 -14.64
CA PHE A 119 11.97 14.89 -13.61
C PHE A 119 10.97 13.73 -13.75
N SER A 120 10.76 13.23 -14.95
CA SER A 120 9.92 12.04 -15.19
C SER A 120 10.53 10.81 -14.55
N TYR A 121 11.83 10.57 -14.73
CA TYR A 121 12.58 9.50 -14.05
C TYR A 121 12.59 9.68 -12.54
N ALA A 122 12.82 10.92 -12.05
CA ALA A 122 12.82 11.20 -10.62
C ALA A 122 11.46 10.86 -9.98
N HIS A 123 10.36 11.18 -10.65
CA HIS A 123 9.01 10.82 -10.18
C HIS A 123 8.85 9.30 -10.07
N LEU A 124 9.25 8.54 -11.09
CA LEU A 124 9.16 7.08 -11.12
C LEU A 124 10.00 6.42 -10.00
N ILE A 125 11.23 6.92 -9.79
CA ILE A 125 12.10 6.45 -8.70
C ILE A 125 11.51 6.77 -7.32
N LEU A 126 10.95 7.98 -7.13
CA LEU A 126 10.30 8.35 -5.88
C LEU A 126 9.08 7.48 -5.59
N LEU A 127 8.29 7.17 -6.62
CA LEU A 127 7.12 6.28 -6.50
C LEU A 127 7.56 4.85 -6.12
N LEU A 128 8.62 4.33 -6.74
CA LEU A 128 9.23 3.05 -6.38
C LEU A 128 9.69 3.05 -4.91
N CYS A 129 10.43 4.09 -4.49
CA CYS A 129 10.88 4.24 -3.10
C CYS A 129 9.70 4.27 -2.12
N PHE A 130 8.62 4.96 -2.49
CA PHE A 130 7.40 4.99 -1.67
C PHE A 130 6.76 3.60 -1.52
N PHE A 131 6.60 2.85 -2.61
CA PHE A 131 6.04 1.49 -2.54
C PHE A 131 6.93 0.55 -1.72
N ILE A 132 8.25 0.62 -1.85
CA ILE A 132 9.19 -0.15 -1.03
C ILE A 132 9.05 0.24 0.45
N TRP A 133 8.98 1.53 0.75
CA TRP A 133 8.77 2.03 2.12
C TRP A 133 7.48 1.51 2.73
N MET A 134 6.36 1.61 2.00
CA MET A 134 5.06 1.11 2.45
C MET A 134 5.07 -0.40 2.67
N THR A 135 5.68 -1.16 1.75
CA THR A 135 5.81 -2.61 1.87
C THR A 135 6.59 -3.01 3.13
N LYS A 136 7.72 -2.33 3.42
CA LYS A 136 8.48 -2.55 4.67
C LYS A 136 7.66 -2.28 5.92
N LEU A 137 6.89 -1.19 5.94
CA LEU A 137 6.02 -0.85 7.06
C LEU A 137 4.95 -1.93 7.30
N LEU A 138 4.30 -2.39 6.22
CA LEU A 138 3.26 -3.42 6.32
C LEU A 138 3.85 -4.77 6.72
N LEU A 139 4.96 -5.18 6.12
CA LEU A 139 5.65 -6.42 6.50
C LEU A 139 5.96 -6.46 7.99
N TYR A 140 6.49 -5.36 8.54
CA TYR A 140 6.77 -5.28 9.97
C TYR A 140 5.48 -5.42 10.80
N GLN A 141 4.40 -4.75 10.41
CA GLN A 141 3.12 -4.81 11.11
C GLN A 141 2.45 -6.20 11.01
N VAL A 142 2.52 -6.84 9.85
CA VAL A 142 1.88 -8.15 9.63
C VAL A 142 2.67 -9.28 10.30
N LEU A 143 4.01 -9.26 10.21
CA LEU A 143 4.85 -10.37 10.70
C LEU A 143 5.19 -10.29 12.19
N PHE A 144 5.41 -9.07 12.72
CA PHE A 144 5.98 -8.88 14.06
C PHE A 144 5.01 -8.37 15.12
N THR A 145 3.76 -8.07 14.80
CA THR A 145 2.78 -7.55 15.78
C THR A 145 1.69 -8.56 16.11
N GLY A 146 1.67 -9.14 17.32
CA GLY A 146 0.54 -9.82 17.98
C GLY A 146 -0.15 -10.98 17.22
N ALA A 147 -1.33 -11.39 17.71
CA ALA A 147 -2.14 -12.51 17.20
C ALA A 147 -2.64 -12.28 15.76
N VAL A 148 -2.88 -13.36 14.99
CA VAL A 148 -3.40 -13.29 13.62
C VAL A 148 -4.90 -13.06 13.65
N ASP A 149 -5.29 -11.83 13.38
CA ASP A 149 -6.68 -11.41 13.16
C ASP A 149 -7.00 -11.34 11.66
N GLY A 150 -8.30 -11.32 11.30
CA GLY A 150 -8.75 -11.11 9.92
C GLY A 150 -8.13 -9.88 9.24
N ASN A 151 -7.78 -8.85 10.01
CA ASN A 151 -7.10 -7.66 9.53
C ASN A 151 -5.68 -7.94 9.01
N LYS A 152 -4.94 -8.90 9.58
CA LYS A 152 -3.63 -9.32 9.08
C LYS A 152 -3.73 -10.07 7.76
N ILE A 153 -4.83 -10.77 7.50
CA ILE A 153 -5.09 -11.40 6.20
C ILE A 153 -5.22 -10.31 5.13
N VAL A 154 -6.00 -9.26 5.41
CA VAL A 154 -6.10 -8.10 4.50
C VAL A 154 -4.74 -7.42 4.32
N GLY A 155 -3.95 -7.28 5.39
CA GLY A 155 -2.59 -6.77 5.33
C GLY A 155 -1.67 -7.60 4.43
N ALA A 156 -1.76 -8.93 4.50
CA ALA A 156 -1.01 -9.82 3.62
C ALA A 156 -1.42 -9.65 2.15
N ILE A 157 -2.72 -9.58 1.86
CA ILE A 157 -3.20 -9.29 0.50
C ILE A 157 -2.65 -7.94 0.02
N CYS A 158 -2.69 -6.92 0.86
CA CYS A 158 -2.16 -5.60 0.53
C CYS A 158 -0.66 -5.63 0.20
N ILE A 159 0.15 -6.39 0.95
CA ILE A 159 1.58 -6.57 0.67
C ILE A 159 1.78 -7.23 -0.70
N TYR A 160 0.97 -8.23 -1.04
CA TYR A 160 1.05 -8.88 -2.35
C TYR A 160 0.79 -7.91 -3.50
N LEU A 161 -0.24 -7.08 -3.37
CA LEU A 161 -0.54 -6.05 -4.36
C LEU A 161 0.58 -5.01 -4.46
N LEU A 162 1.18 -4.60 -3.32
CA LEU A 162 2.31 -3.68 -3.31
C LEU A 162 3.57 -4.28 -3.93
N LEU A 163 3.83 -5.59 -3.76
CA LEU A 163 4.93 -6.28 -4.43
C LEU A 163 4.75 -6.22 -5.95
N ALA A 164 3.55 -6.50 -6.47
CA ALA A 164 3.28 -6.35 -7.90
C ALA A 164 3.52 -4.91 -8.37
N MET A 165 3.10 -3.90 -7.59
CA MET A 165 3.37 -2.50 -7.95
C MET A 165 4.86 -2.16 -7.97
N ILE A 166 5.66 -2.71 -7.06
CA ILE A 166 7.13 -2.54 -7.07
C ILE A 166 7.72 -3.10 -8.36
N TRP A 167 7.33 -4.31 -8.77
CA TRP A 167 7.80 -4.93 -10.01
C TRP A 167 7.36 -4.16 -11.25
N ALA A 168 6.10 -3.68 -11.28
CA ALA A 168 5.62 -2.80 -12.34
C ALA A 168 6.48 -1.54 -12.49
N MET A 169 6.86 -0.88 -11.38
CA MET A 169 7.75 0.30 -11.42
C MET A 169 9.15 -0.07 -11.93
N LEU A 170 9.68 -1.23 -11.57
CA LEU A 170 10.97 -1.71 -12.09
C LEU A 170 10.90 -1.98 -13.59
N TYR A 171 9.78 -2.52 -14.10
CA TYR A 171 9.59 -2.73 -15.54
C TYR A 171 9.52 -1.41 -16.30
N LEU A 172 8.82 -0.42 -15.76
CA LEU A 172 8.76 0.93 -16.32
C LEU A 172 10.16 1.57 -16.37
N LEU A 173 10.96 1.44 -15.30
CA LEU A 173 12.33 1.95 -15.27
C LEU A 173 13.20 1.30 -16.35
N ILE A 174 13.06 -0.01 -16.59
CA ILE A 174 13.81 -0.70 -17.62
C ILE A 174 13.30 -0.33 -19.01
N ALA A 175 11.99 -0.27 -19.22
CA ALA A 175 11.41 0.11 -20.50
C ALA A 175 11.84 1.51 -20.94
N GLU A 176 11.92 2.44 -19.98
CA GLU A 176 12.36 3.81 -20.20
C GLU A 176 13.88 3.90 -20.42
N ALA A 177 14.69 3.18 -19.61
CA ALA A 177 16.16 3.22 -19.69
C ALA A 177 16.72 2.42 -20.87
N LEU A 178 16.05 1.35 -21.27
CA LEU A 178 16.47 0.43 -22.33
C LEU A 178 15.28 0.16 -23.27
N PRO A 179 14.98 1.08 -24.19
CA PRO A 179 13.88 0.91 -25.16
C PRO A 179 13.98 -0.43 -25.91
N GLY A 180 12.85 -1.12 -26.08
CA GLY A 180 12.80 -2.45 -26.69
C GLY A 180 13.12 -3.60 -25.75
N SER A 181 13.25 -3.37 -24.44
CA SER A 181 13.44 -4.44 -23.44
C SER A 181 12.25 -5.37 -23.29
N PHE A 182 11.08 -4.91 -23.66
CA PHE A 182 9.84 -5.70 -23.66
C PHE A 182 9.16 -5.64 -25.04
N ASN A 183 8.73 -6.79 -25.53
CA ASN A 183 7.83 -6.88 -26.68
C ASN A 183 6.39 -6.78 -26.19
N GLY A 184 5.52 -6.07 -26.90
CA GLY A 184 4.13 -5.82 -26.48
C GLY A 184 3.95 -4.56 -25.62
N VAL A 185 5.03 -3.84 -25.27
CA VAL A 185 4.96 -2.54 -24.58
C VAL A 185 5.20 -1.42 -25.60
N PRO A 186 4.30 -0.45 -25.74
CA PRO A 186 4.47 0.70 -26.64
C PRO A 186 5.74 1.51 -26.29
N GLN A 187 6.37 2.10 -27.34
CA GLN A 187 7.47 3.05 -27.15
C GLN A 187 6.92 4.43 -26.79
N ALA A 188 6.40 4.55 -25.58
CA ALA A 188 5.74 5.73 -25.04
C ALA A 188 6.29 6.06 -23.65
N SER A 189 5.89 7.18 -23.06
CA SER A 189 6.33 7.56 -21.72
C SER A 189 5.89 6.52 -20.67
N TRP A 190 6.61 6.45 -19.56
CA TRP A 190 6.25 5.52 -18.47
C TRP A 190 4.84 5.78 -17.91
N LEU A 191 4.35 7.04 -17.98
CA LEU A 191 2.99 7.38 -17.54
C LEU A 191 1.92 6.75 -18.43
N GLU A 192 2.15 6.70 -19.73
CA GLU A 192 1.26 6.04 -20.69
C GLU A 192 1.33 4.51 -20.53
N ASN A 193 2.52 3.98 -20.28
CA ASN A 193 2.76 2.56 -20.07
C ASN A 193 2.44 2.06 -18.64
N PHE A 194 1.98 2.94 -17.75
CA PHE A 194 1.70 2.58 -16.34
C PHE A 194 0.71 1.42 -16.22
N SER A 195 -0.41 1.48 -16.95
CA SER A 195 -1.42 0.41 -16.97
C SER A 195 -0.83 -0.89 -17.54
N THR A 196 -0.15 -0.83 -18.65
CA THR A 196 0.46 -1.97 -19.35
C THR A 196 1.50 -2.67 -18.47
N ALA A 197 2.39 -1.93 -17.82
CA ALA A 197 3.40 -2.49 -16.93
C ALA A 197 2.79 -3.07 -15.64
N THR A 198 1.77 -2.42 -15.12
CA THR A 198 1.02 -2.91 -13.96
C THR A 198 0.32 -4.22 -14.29
N TYR A 199 -0.41 -4.28 -15.39
CA TYR A 199 -1.04 -5.50 -15.90
C TYR A 199 -0.02 -6.63 -16.05
N PHE A 200 1.10 -6.38 -16.71
CA PHE A 200 2.15 -7.38 -16.93
C PHE A 200 2.72 -7.93 -15.61
N SER A 201 2.97 -7.07 -14.63
CA SER A 201 3.42 -7.50 -13.32
C SER A 201 2.39 -8.37 -12.62
N PHE A 202 1.10 -7.99 -12.61
CA PHE A 202 0.06 -8.82 -11.99
C PHE A 202 -0.10 -10.17 -12.69
N VAL A 203 0.00 -10.23 -14.01
CA VAL A 203 -0.04 -11.48 -14.78
C VAL A 203 1.17 -12.37 -14.47
N THR A 204 2.33 -11.77 -14.24
CA THR A 204 3.57 -12.48 -13.92
C THR A 204 3.59 -12.99 -12.47
N ILE A 205 3.31 -12.13 -11.48
CA ILE A 205 3.38 -12.49 -10.06
C ILE A 205 2.34 -13.54 -9.67
N THR A 206 1.18 -13.56 -10.37
CA THR A 206 0.14 -14.58 -10.21
C THR A 206 0.41 -15.84 -11.01
N THR A 207 1.51 -15.90 -11.75
CA THR A 207 1.89 -17.02 -12.64
C THR A 207 0.88 -17.30 -13.76
N LEU A 208 0.07 -16.32 -14.14
CA LEU A 208 -0.94 -16.46 -15.19
C LEU A 208 -0.29 -16.51 -16.60
N GLY A 209 0.64 -15.57 -16.89
CA GLY A 209 1.52 -15.61 -18.05
C GLY A 209 0.81 -15.70 -19.40
N TYR A 210 -0.06 -14.77 -19.74
CA TYR A 210 -0.79 -14.78 -21.02
C TYR A 210 0.13 -14.77 -22.25
N GLY A 211 1.35 -14.20 -22.15
CA GLY A 211 2.34 -14.19 -23.24
C GLY A 211 2.11 -13.09 -24.27
N ASP A 212 1.27 -12.13 -24.01
CA ASP A 212 1.02 -10.92 -24.80
C ASP A 212 2.13 -9.87 -24.63
N ILE A 213 2.77 -9.85 -23.45
CA ILE A 213 3.97 -9.06 -23.16
C ILE A 213 5.11 -10.01 -22.83
N LEU A 214 6.26 -9.81 -23.47
CA LEU A 214 7.42 -10.69 -23.34
C LEU A 214 8.69 -9.90 -23.02
N PRO A 215 9.51 -10.32 -22.01
CA PRO A 215 10.81 -9.74 -21.76
C PRO A 215 11.81 -10.17 -22.84
N VAL A 216 12.44 -9.22 -23.50
CA VAL A 216 13.40 -9.45 -24.58
C VAL A 216 14.84 -9.29 -24.08
N SER A 217 15.13 -8.23 -23.34
CA SER A 217 16.48 -7.98 -22.82
C SER A 217 16.87 -8.97 -21.70
N PRO A 218 18.16 -9.30 -21.53
CA PRO A 218 18.62 -10.19 -20.46
C PRO A 218 18.23 -9.69 -19.07
N LEU A 219 18.29 -8.37 -18.83
CA LEU A 219 17.92 -7.76 -17.56
C LEU A 219 16.40 -7.89 -17.28
N ALA A 220 15.57 -7.64 -18.30
CA ALA A 220 14.13 -7.83 -18.17
C ALA A 220 13.77 -9.29 -17.87
N ARG A 221 14.38 -10.25 -18.56
CA ARG A 221 14.19 -11.69 -18.31
C ARG A 221 14.57 -12.08 -16.89
N PHE A 222 15.70 -11.56 -16.39
CA PHE A 222 16.12 -11.81 -15.00
C PHE A 222 15.09 -11.30 -14.00
N LEU A 223 14.62 -10.05 -14.14
CA LEU A 223 13.65 -9.46 -13.22
C LEU A 223 12.30 -10.17 -13.25
N VAL A 224 11.80 -10.52 -14.44
CA VAL A 224 10.54 -11.27 -14.58
C VAL A 224 10.63 -12.65 -13.91
N THR A 225 11.79 -13.32 -14.03
CA THR A 225 12.04 -14.59 -13.33
C THR A 225 12.05 -14.39 -11.81
N MET A 226 12.69 -13.33 -11.32
CA MET A 226 12.72 -13.02 -9.88
C MET A 226 11.32 -12.71 -9.34
N GLU A 227 10.50 -11.94 -10.08
CA GLU A 227 9.12 -11.68 -9.72
C GLU A 227 8.32 -12.96 -9.58
N ALA A 228 8.36 -13.85 -10.57
CA ALA A 228 7.65 -15.12 -10.56
C ALA A 228 8.05 -15.98 -9.34
N ILE A 229 9.34 -16.06 -9.03
CA ILE A 229 9.85 -16.76 -7.85
C ILE A 229 9.30 -16.14 -6.56
N VAL A 230 9.43 -14.82 -6.41
CA VAL A 230 8.94 -14.10 -5.23
C VAL A 230 7.43 -14.27 -5.05
N GLY A 231 6.65 -14.22 -6.13
CA GLY A 231 5.21 -14.41 -6.11
C GLY A 231 4.81 -15.79 -5.56
N VAL A 232 5.42 -16.85 -6.08
CA VAL A 232 5.15 -18.23 -5.65
C VAL A 232 5.54 -18.44 -4.18
N PHE A 233 6.75 -18.01 -3.77
CA PHE A 233 7.18 -18.13 -2.39
C PHE A 233 6.34 -17.30 -1.43
N TYR A 234 5.96 -16.08 -1.81
CA TYR A 234 5.09 -15.25 -1.00
C TYR A 234 3.77 -15.95 -0.70
N MET A 235 3.10 -16.46 -1.72
CA MET A 235 1.82 -17.17 -1.56
C MET A 235 1.97 -18.42 -0.69
N ALA A 236 3.02 -19.23 -0.90
CA ALA A 236 3.27 -20.43 -0.11
C ALA A 236 3.52 -20.11 1.37
N ILE A 237 4.36 -19.13 1.68
CA ILE A 237 4.73 -18.74 3.06
C ILE A 237 3.54 -18.10 3.78
N VAL A 238 2.84 -17.18 3.13
CA VAL A 238 1.71 -16.47 3.73
C VAL A 238 0.57 -17.42 4.05
N VAL A 239 0.20 -18.29 3.12
CA VAL A 239 -0.86 -19.29 3.33
C VAL A 239 -0.49 -20.25 4.45
N ALA A 240 0.74 -20.78 4.45
CA ALA A 240 1.22 -21.67 5.50
C ALA A 240 1.22 -20.99 6.88
N SER A 241 1.67 -19.75 6.96
CA SER A 241 1.70 -18.98 8.21
C SER A 241 0.28 -18.73 8.76
N LEU A 242 -0.66 -18.36 7.89
CA LEU A 242 -2.04 -18.10 8.30
C LEU A 242 -2.75 -19.35 8.80
N ILE A 243 -2.53 -20.50 8.13
CA ILE A 243 -3.08 -21.81 8.55
C ILE A 243 -2.44 -22.23 9.88
N GLY A 244 -1.12 -22.14 10.02
CA GLY A 244 -0.38 -22.54 11.23
C GLY A 244 -0.87 -21.81 12.48
N VAL A 245 -1.09 -20.52 12.39
CA VAL A 245 -1.59 -19.72 13.52
C VAL A 245 -3.04 -20.03 13.85
N ARG A 246 -3.89 -20.29 12.87
CA ARG A 246 -5.29 -20.66 13.10
C ARG A 246 -5.42 -21.99 13.82
N LEU A 247 -4.56 -22.96 13.48
CA LEU A 247 -4.55 -24.26 14.14
C LEU A 247 -4.02 -24.19 15.59
N SER A 248 -3.00 -23.37 15.85
CA SER A 248 -2.48 -23.18 17.20
C SER A 248 -3.44 -22.48 18.15
N GLY A 249 -4.28 -21.56 17.65
CA GLY A 249 -5.31 -20.88 18.45
C GLY A 249 -6.53 -21.74 18.79
N GLY A 250 -6.77 -22.84 18.07
CA GLY A 250 -7.87 -23.76 18.33
C GLY A 250 -7.58 -24.81 19.43
N SER A 251 -6.30 -25.00 19.80
CA SER A 251 -5.90 -26.04 20.77
C SER A 251 -6.09 -25.64 22.27
N THR A 252 -6.38 -24.40 22.58
CA THR A 252 -6.54 -23.92 23.97
C THR A 252 -7.99 -23.88 24.46
N ALA A 253 -8.95 -24.41 23.70
CA ALA A 253 -10.38 -24.38 24.05
C ALA A 253 -10.94 -25.74 24.55
N HIS A 254 -10.09 -26.73 24.83
CA HIS A 254 -10.52 -28.07 25.24
C HIS A 254 -9.79 -28.64 26.48
N ASP A 255 -9.27 -27.77 27.37
CA ASP A 255 -8.82 -28.20 28.71
C ASP A 255 -9.57 -27.46 29.82
#